data_4938ef711025c0706dbc395a6b5fff0c
#
_entry.id   4938ef711025c0706dbc395a6b5fff0c
#
_cell.length_a   1.000
_cell.length_b   1.000
_cell.length_c   1.000
_cell.angle_alpha   90.00
_cell.angle_beta   90.00
_cell.angle_gamma   90.00
#
_symmetry.space_group_name_H-M   'P 1'
#
loop_
_entity.id
_entity.type
_entity.pdbx_description
1 polymer ?
#
loop_
_entity_poly.entity_id
_entity_poly.type
_entity_poly.pdbx_seq_one_letter_code
_entity_poly.pdbx_strand_id
1 'polypeptide(L)'
;FDVGLPASEDVPLCIGDITHPRWTYAITKIHGESAFFHSAKKLGHQCTIIRYQNIIGPNMGFGHAIPHIVERFVNKLQDPMKIYGHDQTRSFCFVDDAVEGTVAAMESDNSSNQIYHIGNPEEVTMDELTRFIGDLLQYSGEYSEAMTYPGSVSRRCPNIGKASRDFGYAPKYSWKDAVRL
;
A
#
# COMPACT_ATOMS: atom_id res chain seq x y z
N PHE A 1 18.40 0.76 3.97
CA PHE A 1 18.60 -0.16 2.86
C PHE A 1 17.91 0.42 1.64
N ASP A 2 18.71 0.72 0.60
CA ASP A 2 18.17 1.15 -0.68
C ASP A 2 17.75 -0.12 -1.43
N VAL A 3 16.45 -0.41 -1.39
CA VAL A 3 15.88 -1.45 -2.23
C VAL A 3 15.45 -0.78 -3.53
N GLY A 4 15.92 -1.29 -4.67
CA GLY A 4 15.51 -0.75 -5.98
C GLY A 4 13.98 -0.59 -6.05
N LEU A 5 13.51 0.57 -6.53
CA LEU A 5 12.09 0.85 -6.71
C LEU A 5 11.75 0.92 -8.20
N PRO A 6 10.59 0.40 -8.61
CA PRO A 6 9.56 -0.26 -7.78
C PRO A 6 10.05 -1.60 -7.21
N ALA A 7 9.70 -1.88 -5.93
CA ALA A 7 10.16 -3.05 -5.20
C ALA A 7 9.52 -4.34 -5.75
N SER A 8 10.36 -5.35 -6.07
CA SER A 8 9.92 -6.70 -6.46
C SER A 8 9.80 -7.62 -5.24
N GLU A 9 9.21 -8.80 -5.44
CA GLU A 9 9.05 -9.82 -4.40
C GLU A 9 10.38 -10.41 -3.92
N ASP A 10 11.42 -10.36 -4.77
CA ASP A 10 12.75 -10.94 -4.52
C ASP A 10 13.67 -10.04 -3.68
N VAL A 11 13.22 -8.83 -3.37
CA VAL A 11 13.97 -7.91 -2.51
C VAL A 11 14.11 -8.50 -1.10
N PRO A 12 15.32 -8.53 -0.51
CA PRO A 12 15.52 -9.02 0.84
C PRO A 12 14.62 -8.29 1.85
N LEU A 13 13.92 -9.06 2.69
CA LEU A 13 13.13 -8.51 3.77
C LEU A 13 14.07 -8.10 4.91
N CYS A 14 14.15 -6.79 5.17
CA CYS A 14 15.04 -6.23 6.18
C CYS A 14 14.24 -5.66 7.35
N ILE A 15 14.77 -5.86 8.54
CA ILE A 15 14.26 -5.26 9.78
C ILE A 15 15.29 -4.23 10.23
N GLY A 16 14.85 -3.04 10.58
CA GLY A 16 15.70 -2.00 11.13
C GLY A 16 15.90 -2.15 12.64
N ASP A 17 15.87 -1.06 13.35
CA ASP A 17 15.99 -1.04 14.81
C ASP A 17 14.79 -1.72 15.49
N ILE A 18 14.98 -2.91 16.03
CA ILE A 18 13.94 -3.70 16.69
C ILE A 18 13.35 -3.04 17.94
N THR A 19 13.99 -2.02 18.48
CA THR A 19 13.45 -1.27 19.63
C THR A 19 12.34 -0.30 19.21
N HIS A 20 12.23 0.00 17.91
CA HIS A 20 11.19 0.89 17.40
C HIS A 20 9.88 0.11 17.12
N PRO A 21 8.73 0.51 17.71
CA PRO A 21 7.46 -0.24 17.64
C PRO A 21 6.96 -0.59 16.23
N ARG A 22 7.30 0.22 15.22
CA ARG A 22 6.90 -0.02 13.83
C ARG A 22 7.35 -1.38 13.28
N TRP A 23 8.46 -1.92 13.79
CA TRP A 23 9.01 -3.17 13.29
C TRP A 23 8.28 -4.40 13.84
N THR A 24 7.52 -4.26 14.92
CA THR A 24 6.70 -5.36 15.46
C THR A 24 5.77 -5.93 14.39
N TYR A 25 5.06 -5.05 13.67
CA TYR A 25 4.17 -5.49 12.57
C TYR A 25 4.96 -6.19 11.46
N ALA A 26 6.08 -5.60 11.01
CA ALA A 26 6.90 -6.19 9.94
C ALA A 26 7.42 -7.58 10.33
N ILE A 27 7.90 -7.75 11.55
CA ILE A 27 8.38 -9.04 12.08
C ILE A 27 7.27 -10.08 12.04
N THR A 28 6.05 -9.75 12.47
CA THR A 28 4.94 -10.70 12.44
C THR A 28 4.58 -11.14 11.02
N LYS A 29 4.67 -10.23 10.03
CA LYS A 29 4.42 -10.58 8.62
C LYS A 29 5.52 -11.48 8.06
N ILE A 30 6.79 -11.16 8.27
CA ILE A 30 7.93 -12.01 7.84
C ILE A 30 7.83 -13.40 8.47
N HIS A 31 7.55 -13.47 9.78
CA HIS A 31 7.35 -14.74 10.47
C HIS A 31 6.18 -15.52 9.88
N GLY A 32 5.05 -14.86 9.62
CA GLY A 32 3.86 -15.49 9.01
C GLY A 32 4.17 -16.09 7.65
N GLU A 33 4.82 -15.38 6.74
CA GLU A 33 5.23 -15.90 5.43
C GLU A 33 6.08 -17.17 5.58
N SER A 34 7.11 -17.11 6.42
CA SER A 34 7.98 -18.27 6.67
C SER A 34 7.22 -19.45 7.27
N ALA A 35 6.38 -19.21 8.28
CA ALA A 35 5.60 -20.27 8.95
C ALA A 35 4.62 -20.96 7.99
N PHE A 36 3.90 -20.18 7.17
CA PHE A 36 2.95 -20.74 6.20
C PHE A 36 3.65 -21.58 5.13
N PHE A 37 4.75 -21.11 4.53
CA PHE A 37 5.49 -21.89 3.55
C PHE A 37 6.01 -23.22 4.11
N HIS A 38 6.62 -23.18 5.30
CA HIS A 38 7.17 -24.40 5.90
C HIS A 38 6.07 -25.37 6.34
N SER A 39 4.95 -24.86 6.86
CA SER A 39 3.81 -25.71 7.24
C SER A 39 3.15 -26.34 6.02
N ALA A 40 2.93 -25.57 4.95
CA ALA A 40 2.37 -26.11 3.71
C ALA A 40 3.26 -27.19 3.12
N LYS A 41 4.57 -26.95 3.04
CA LYS A 41 5.53 -27.96 2.55
C LYS A 41 5.52 -29.24 3.40
N LYS A 42 5.47 -29.11 4.73
CA LYS A 42 5.43 -30.25 5.66
C LYS A 42 4.16 -31.08 5.49
N LEU A 43 3.04 -30.43 5.18
CA LEU A 43 1.73 -31.07 5.03
C LEU A 43 1.43 -31.52 3.58
N GLY A 44 2.34 -31.27 2.63
CA GLY A 44 2.12 -31.56 1.22
C GLY A 44 1.09 -30.66 0.54
N HIS A 45 0.86 -29.44 1.09
CA HIS A 45 -0.04 -28.46 0.53
C HIS A 45 0.71 -27.40 -0.30
N GLN A 46 0.00 -26.76 -1.19
CA GLN A 46 0.46 -25.55 -1.89
C GLN A 46 0.16 -24.31 -1.07
N CYS A 47 1.00 -23.28 -1.18
CA CYS A 47 0.84 -22.02 -0.47
C CYS A 47 1.15 -20.85 -1.41
N THR A 48 0.22 -19.93 -1.54
CA THR A 48 0.45 -18.66 -2.23
C THR A 48 0.38 -17.52 -1.22
N ILE A 49 1.37 -16.63 -1.22
CA ILE A 49 1.40 -15.48 -0.34
C ILE A 49 1.13 -14.21 -1.15
N ILE A 50 0.16 -13.43 -0.69
CA ILE A 50 -0.15 -12.12 -1.26
C ILE A 50 0.35 -11.04 -0.32
N ARG A 51 1.22 -10.15 -0.83
CA ARG A 51 1.65 -8.92 -0.17
C ARG A 51 0.87 -7.74 -0.73
N TYR A 52 -0.16 -7.33 0.00
CA TYR A 52 -0.98 -6.17 -0.39
C TYR A 52 -0.23 -4.85 -0.23
N GLN A 53 -0.43 -3.95 -1.20
CA GLN A 53 0.24 -2.64 -1.25
C GLN A 53 -0.79 -1.51 -1.18
N ASN A 54 -0.91 -0.88 0.01
CA ASN A 54 -1.77 0.28 0.29
C ASN A 54 -3.18 0.16 -0.30
N ILE A 55 -3.91 -0.88 0.11
CA ILE A 55 -5.29 -1.10 -0.34
C ILE A 55 -6.17 -0.01 0.27
N ILE A 56 -7.04 0.58 -0.56
CA ILE A 56 -8.00 1.60 -0.19
C ILE A 56 -9.40 1.23 -0.68
N GLY A 57 -10.41 1.74 -0.01
CA GLY A 57 -11.81 1.52 -0.38
C GLY A 57 -12.78 1.92 0.74
N PRO A 58 -14.08 1.74 0.53
CA PRO A 58 -15.10 2.01 1.53
C PRO A 58 -14.82 1.30 2.87
N ASN A 59 -15.21 1.92 3.97
CA ASN A 59 -15.04 1.39 5.32
C ASN A 59 -13.58 1.24 5.81
N MET A 60 -12.63 1.97 5.20
CA MET A 60 -11.28 2.05 5.74
C MET A 60 -11.28 2.61 7.17
N GLY A 61 -10.40 2.06 8.02
CA GLY A 61 -10.19 2.61 9.38
C GLY A 61 -9.51 3.98 9.36
N PHE A 62 -9.86 4.85 10.30
CA PHE A 62 -9.34 6.23 10.41
C PHE A 62 -7.83 6.33 10.68
N GLY A 63 -7.16 5.26 11.02
CA GLY A 63 -5.70 5.22 11.18
C GLY A 63 -4.90 5.21 9.86
N HIS A 64 -5.58 5.24 8.70
CA HIS A 64 -4.94 5.25 7.39
C HIS A 64 -4.86 6.67 6.80
N ALA A 65 -3.93 6.88 5.85
CA ALA A 65 -3.61 8.21 5.33
C ALA A 65 -4.82 8.94 4.73
N ILE A 66 -5.60 8.29 3.85
CA ILE A 66 -6.73 8.93 3.16
C ILE A 66 -7.84 9.32 4.14
N PRO A 67 -8.40 8.42 4.96
CA PRO A 67 -9.40 8.80 5.96
C PRO A 67 -8.90 9.88 6.92
N HIS A 68 -7.63 9.84 7.33
CA HIS A 68 -7.05 10.86 8.20
C HIS A 68 -6.94 12.24 7.50
N ILE A 69 -6.63 12.29 6.19
CA ILE A 69 -6.64 13.54 5.42
C ILE A 69 -8.08 14.08 5.34
N VAL A 70 -9.04 13.22 4.99
CA VAL A 70 -10.47 13.60 4.92
C VAL A 70 -10.97 14.14 6.27
N GLU A 71 -10.66 13.46 7.37
CA GLU A 71 -11.03 13.89 8.72
C GLU A 71 -10.51 15.29 9.05
N ARG A 72 -9.28 15.60 8.67
CA ARG A 72 -8.69 16.95 8.89
C ARG A 72 -9.44 18.04 8.13
N PHE A 73 -9.89 17.78 6.90
CA PHE A 73 -10.70 18.71 6.12
C PHE A 73 -12.10 18.87 6.74
N VAL A 74 -12.79 17.76 6.99
CA VAL A 74 -14.20 17.77 7.47
C VAL A 74 -14.31 18.44 8.84
N ASN A 75 -13.41 18.13 9.76
CA ASN A 75 -13.40 18.68 11.11
C ASN A 75 -12.70 20.03 11.20
N LYS A 76 -12.20 20.58 10.08
CA LYS A 76 -11.47 21.86 10.04
C LYS A 76 -10.36 21.94 11.09
N LEU A 77 -9.62 20.84 11.26
CA LEU A 77 -8.60 20.72 12.30
C LEU A 77 -7.37 21.59 12.06
N GLN A 78 -7.21 22.09 10.83
CA GLN A 78 -6.03 22.86 10.42
C GLN A 78 -6.41 23.96 9.42
N ASP A 79 -5.90 25.16 9.65
CA ASP A 79 -5.94 26.27 8.71
C ASP A 79 -4.65 27.09 8.89
N PRO A 80 -3.73 27.10 7.90
CA PRO A 80 -3.80 26.39 6.61
C PRO A 80 -3.71 24.87 6.76
N MET A 81 -4.26 24.14 5.75
CA MET A 81 -4.17 22.69 5.68
C MET A 81 -2.72 22.23 5.54
N LYS A 82 -2.22 21.47 6.50
CA LYS A 82 -0.83 20.97 6.49
C LYS A 82 -0.68 19.73 5.63
N ILE A 83 0.32 19.73 4.74
CA ILE A 83 0.69 18.58 3.91
C ILE A 83 1.97 17.95 4.48
N TYR A 84 1.84 16.81 5.12
CA TYR A 84 2.97 16.10 5.73
C TYR A 84 3.70 15.27 4.69
N GLY A 85 5.02 15.53 4.50
CA GLY A 85 5.84 14.83 3.51
C GLY A 85 5.34 15.07 2.09
N HIS A 86 5.13 16.32 1.71
CA HIS A 86 4.53 16.76 0.44
C HIS A 86 5.16 16.11 -0.80
N ASP A 87 6.47 15.91 -0.80
CA ASP A 87 7.29 15.30 -1.85
C ASP A 87 7.32 13.77 -1.83
N GLN A 88 6.80 13.16 -0.75
CA GLN A 88 6.78 11.69 -0.65
C GLN A 88 5.74 11.09 -1.58
N THR A 89 6.10 9.97 -2.25
CA THR A 89 5.18 9.27 -3.12
C THR A 89 4.63 7.99 -2.49
N ARG A 90 3.39 7.69 -2.83
CA ARG A 90 2.69 6.45 -2.49
C ARG A 90 1.94 5.95 -3.72
N SER A 91 1.66 4.67 -3.74
CA SER A 91 0.70 4.09 -4.66
C SER A 91 -0.48 3.54 -3.87
N PHE A 92 -1.68 3.61 -4.45
CA PHE A 92 -2.91 3.15 -3.81
C PHE A 92 -3.68 2.23 -4.75
N CYS A 93 -4.11 1.10 -4.24
CA CYS A 93 -4.84 0.09 -4.98
C CYS A 93 -6.27 0.02 -4.45
N PHE A 94 -7.26 0.07 -5.35
CA PHE A 94 -8.65 -0.09 -4.96
C PHE A 94 -8.93 -1.51 -4.49
N VAL A 95 -9.82 -1.67 -3.52
CA VAL A 95 -10.11 -2.95 -2.88
C VAL A 95 -10.62 -4.00 -3.89
N ASP A 96 -11.41 -3.61 -4.89
CA ASP A 96 -11.91 -4.54 -5.90
C ASP A 96 -10.77 -5.10 -6.77
N ASP A 97 -9.78 -4.27 -7.15
CA ASP A 97 -8.58 -4.74 -7.83
C ASP A 97 -7.79 -5.74 -6.97
N ALA A 98 -7.71 -5.48 -5.66
CA ALA A 98 -7.04 -6.38 -4.73
C ALA A 98 -7.77 -7.71 -4.59
N VAL A 99 -9.10 -7.71 -4.56
CA VAL A 99 -9.93 -8.91 -4.54
C VAL A 99 -9.76 -9.71 -5.84
N GLU A 100 -9.89 -9.06 -7.00
CA GLU A 100 -9.70 -9.70 -8.29
C GLU A 100 -8.32 -10.34 -8.41
N GLY A 101 -7.25 -9.62 -8.02
CA GLY A 101 -5.89 -10.16 -8.02
C GLY A 101 -5.71 -11.35 -7.09
N THR A 102 -6.39 -11.35 -5.94
CA THR A 102 -6.36 -12.46 -4.99
C THR A 102 -7.06 -13.69 -5.55
N VAL A 103 -8.23 -13.53 -6.15
CA VAL A 103 -8.98 -14.61 -6.79
C VAL A 103 -8.20 -15.18 -7.96
N ALA A 104 -7.65 -14.32 -8.83
CA ALA A 104 -6.83 -14.76 -9.96
C ALA A 104 -5.59 -15.55 -9.50
N ALA A 105 -4.93 -15.12 -8.43
CA ALA A 105 -3.81 -15.87 -7.84
C ALA A 105 -4.26 -17.22 -7.27
N MET A 106 -5.44 -17.30 -6.66
CA MET A 106 -5.98 -18.54 -6.09
C MET A 106 -6.34 -19.56 -7.19
N GLU A 107 -6.82 -19.10 -8.33
CA GLU A 107 -7.25 -19.94 -9.47
C GLU A 107 -6.11 -20.32 -10.41
N SER A 108 -4.94 -19.69 -10.30
CA SER A 108 -3.80 -19.93 -11.18
C SER A 108 -2.89 -21.05 -10.68
N ASP A 109 -2.64 -22.03 -11.53
CA ASP A 109 -1.65 -23.08 -11.25
C ASP A 109 -0.22 -22.50 -11.10
N ASN A 110 0.07 -21.38 -11.75
CA ASN A 110 1.39 -20.71 -11.71
C ASN A 110 1.69 -20.07 -10.36
N SER A 111 0.68 -19.87 -9.51
CA SER A 111 0.84 -19.19 -8.22
C SER A 111 1.31 -20.09 -7.09
N SER A 112 1.32 -21.41 -7.31
CA SER A 112 1.65 -22.39 -6.29
C SER A 112 3.06 -22.20 -5.72
N ASN A 113 3.15 -22.08 -4.40
CA ASN A 113 4.39 -21.85 -3.65
C ASN A 113 5.15 -20.57 -4.06
N GLN A 114 4.40 -19.53 -4.39
CA GLN A 114 4.92 -18.23 -4.81
C GLN A 114 4.47 -17.11 -3.89
N ILE A 115 5.19 -15.97 -4.00
CA ILE A 115 4.84 -14.70 -3.35
C ILE A 115 4.52 -13.70 -4.45
N TYR A 116 3.46 -12.90 -4.27
CA TYR A 116 3.04 -11.86 -5.20
C TYR A 116 2.74 -10.55 -4.52
N HIS A 117 3.14 -9.45 -5.16
CA HIS A 117 2.62 -8.12 -4.84
C HIS A 117 1.27 -7.93 -5.56
N ILE A 118 0.24 -7.58 -4.79
CA ILE A 118 -1.04 -7.08 -5.31
C ILE A 118 -1.17 -5.63 -4.89
N GLY A 119 -1.24 -4.75 -5.89
CA GLY A 119 -1.23 -3.29 -5.70
C GLY A 119 -1.39 -2.56 -7.03
N ASN A 120 -1.26 -1.25 -7.01
CA ASN A 120 -1.25 -0.41 -8.20
C ASN A 120 0.12 0.28 -8.30
N PRO A 121 0.82 0.23 -9.45
CA PRO A 121 2.12 0.88 -9.63
C PRO A 121 2.02 2.39 -9.89
N GLU A 122 0.81 2.95 -10.02
CA GLU A 122 0.60 4.39 -10.22
C GLU A 122 0.96 5.14 -8.94
N GLU A 123 2.00 5.99 -9.03
CA GLU A 123 2.46 6.79 -7.89
C GLU A 123 1.78 8.17 -7.87
N VAL A 124 1.53 8.66 -6.66
CA VAL A 124 1.01 9.99 -6.39
C VAL A 124 1.79 10.61 -5.25
N THR A 125 2.09 11.91 -5.32
CA THR A 125 2.69 12.65 -4.19
C THR A 125 1.65 12.91 -3.10
N MET A 126 2.12 13.09 -1.86
CA MET A 126 1.21 13.46 -0.77
C MET A 126 0.60 14.84 -0.97
N ASP A 127 1.29 15.73 -1.71
CA ASP A 127 0.75 17.02 -2.11
C ASP A 127 -0.42 16.85 -3.07
N GLU A 128 -0.22 16.14 -4.19
CA GLU A 128 -1.29 15.88 -5.18
C GLU A 128 -2.50 15.19 -4.57
N LEU A 129 -2.27 14.18 -3.72
CA LEU A 129 -3.34 13.46 -3.03
C LEU A 129 -4.14 14.38 -2.12
N THR A 130 -3.45 15.20 -1.29
CA THR A 130 -4.12 16.07 -0.33
C THR A 130 -4.93 17.14 -1.04
N ARG A 131 -4.38 17.76 -2.10
CA ARG A 131 -5.09 18.77 -2.90
C ARG A 131 -6.29 18.15 -3.62
N PHE A 132 -6.14 16.98 -4.21
CA PHE A 132 -7.25 16.28 -4.86
C PHE A 132 -8.41 15.99 -3.90
N ILE A 133 -8.12 15.56 -2.67
CA ILE A 133 -9.14 15.38 -1.63
C ILE A 133 -9.76 16.72 -1.24
N GLY A 134 -8.94 17.77 -1.12
CA GLY A 134 -9.44 19.13 -0.85
C GLY A 134 -10.40 19.63 -1.93
N ASP A 135 -10.07 19.42 -3.21
CA ASP A 135 -10.93 19.78 -4.34
C ASP A 135 -12.26 19.04 -4.30
N LEU A 136 -12.26 17.73 -4.00
CA LEU A 136 -13.48 16.93 -3.83
C LEU A 136 -14.37 17.45 -2.69
N LEU A 137 -13.75 17.98 -1.63
CA LEU A 137 -14.43 18.55 -0.46
C LEU A 137 -14.68 20.06 -0.58
N GLN A 138 -14.40 20.66 -1.75
CA GLN A 138 -14.58 22.08 -2.04
C GLN A 138 -13.83 23.00 -1.05
N TYR A 139 -12.63 22.58 -0.64
CA TYR A 139 -11.78 23.36 0.24
C TYR A 139 -11.18 24.54 -0.51
N SER A 140 -11.39 25.77 0.01
CA SER A 140 -10.93 27.03 -0.57
C SER A 140 -9.84 27.73 0.28
N GLY A 141 -9.37 27.07 1.33
CA GLY A 141 -8.33 27.61 2.21
C GLY A 141 -6.91 27.42 1.66
N GLU A 142 -5.94 27.83 2.43
CA GLU A 142 -4.53 27.73 2.07
C GLU A 142 -3.92 26.37 2.47
N TYR A 143 -2.85 25.99 1.78
CA TYR A 143 -2.05 24.81 2.08
C TYR A 143 -0.68 25.23 2.60
N SER A 144 -0.13 24.47 3.53
CA SER A 144 1.23 24.63 4.02
C SER A 144 1.97 23.30 4.10
N GLU A 145 3.27 23.32 3.84
CA GLU A 145 4.11 22.15 4.01
C GLU A 145 4.39 21.88 5.49
N ALA A 146 4.48 20.60 5.85
CA ALA A 146 4.85 20.18 7.18
C ALA A 146 5.82 19.00 7.12
N MET A 147 6.67 18.93 8.14
CA MET A 147 7.61 17.82 8.28
C MET A 147 6.84 16.50 8.43
N THR A 148 7.34 15.47 7.75
CA THR A 148 6.78 14.12 7.85
C THR A 148 7.07 13.49 9.22
N TYR A 149 6.33 12.44 9.55
CA TYR A 149 6.53 11.69 10.77
C TYR A 149 7.88 10.93 10.74
N PRO A 150 8.58 10.84 11.88
CA PRO A 150 9.82 10.06 11.97
C PRO A 150 9.64 8.63 11.45
N GLY A 151 10.57 8.19 10.62
CA GLY A 151 10.54 6.85 10.04
C GLY A 151 9.57 6.68 8.84
N SER A 152 8.95 7.76 8.35
CA SER A 152 8.24 7.71 7.08
C SER A 152 9.22 7.47 5.93
N VAL A 153 8.85 6.62 4.97
CA VAL A 153 9.67 6.38 3.78
C VAL A 153 9.35 7.41 2.69
N SER A 154 10.36 7.84 1.93
CA SER A 154 10.20 8.84 0.88
C SER A 154 9.35 8.31 -0.28
N ARG A 155 9.55 7.06 -0.67
CA ARG A 155 8.87 6.45 -1.81
C ARG A 155 8.40 5.04 -1.49
N ARG A 156 7.18 4.68 -1.94
CA ARG A 156 6.66 3.32 -1.83
C ARG A 156 5.86 2.99 -3.09
N CYS A 157 6.42 2.11 -3.91
CA CYS A 157 5.81 1.65 -5.17
C CYS A 157 6.11 0.16 -5.36
N PRO A 158 5.07 -0.70 -5.56
CA PRO A 158 5.27 -2.12 -5.83
C PRO A 158 5.61 -2.36 -7.30
N ASN A 159 6.42 -3.38 -7.55
CA ASN A 159 6.47 -4.02 -8.85
C ASN A 159 5.42 -5.14 -8.88
N ILE A 160 4.45 -5.06 -9.76
CA ILE A 160 3.39 -6.06 -9.94
C ILE A 160 3.63 -6.96 -11.16
N GLY A 161 4.77 -6.83 -11.81
CA GLY A 161 5.09 -7.52 -13.06
C GLY A 161 5.05 -9.05 -12.96
N LYS A 162 5.33 -9.61 -11.78
CA LYS A 162 5.21 -11.05 -11.52
C LYS A 162 3.74 -11.50 -11.58
N ALA A 163 2.86 -10.82 -10.87
CA ALA A 163 1.42 -11.09 -10.86
C ALA A 163 0.81 -10.92 -12.26
N SER A 164 1.22 -9.88 -13.00
CA SER A 164 0.78 -9.66 -14.38
C SER A 164 1.16 -10.83 -15.30
N ARG A 165 2.41 -11.32 -15.23
CA ARG A 165 2.87 -12.42 -16.09
C ARG A 165 2.20 -13.75 -15.76
N ASP A 166 2.07 -14.07 -14.48
CA ASP A 166 1.73 -15.41 -14.04
C ASP A 166 0.23 -15.67 -14.04
N PHE A 167 -0.60 -14.63 -13.84
CA PHE A 167 -2.07 -14.74 -13.86
C PHE A 167 -2.82 -13.51 -14.38
N GLY A 168 -2.14 -12.65 -15.14
CA GLY A 168 -2.79 -11.55 -15.86
C GLY A 168 -3.29 -10.40 -14.98
N TYR A 169 -2.79 -10.26 -13.74
CA TYR A 169 -3.20 -9.18 -12.86
C TYR A 169 -2.90 -7.80 -13.47
N ALA A 170 -3.95 -6.96 -13.55
CA ALA A 170 -3.85 -5.58 -14.00
C ALA A 170 -4.88 -4.74 -13.23
N PRO A 171 -4.47 -3.81 -12.36
CA PRO A 171 -5.41 -2.92 -11.67
C PRO A 171 -6.17 -2.06 -12.67
N LYS A 172 -7.48 -1.88 -12.46
CA LYS A 172 -8.40 -1.18 -13.36
C LYS A 172 -8.68 0.25 -12.93
N TYR A 173 -8.55 0.52 -11.63
CA TYR A 173 -8.87 1.82 -11.04
C TYR A 173 -7.60 2.66 -10.90
N SER A 174 -7.63 3.91 -11.40
CA SER A 174 -6.62 4.89 -11.04
C SER A 174 -6.72 5.24 -9.55
N TRP A 175 -5.66 5.81 -8.96
CA TRP A 175 -5.74 6.28 -7.59
C TRP A 175 -6.84 7.35 -7.40
N LYS A 176 -7.12 8.17 -8.43
CA LYS A 176 -8.18 9.18 -8.40
C LYS A 176 -9.57 8.55 -8.34
N ASP A 177 -9.78 7.48 -9.11
CA ASP A 177 -11.06 6.77 -9.07
C ASP A 177 -11.25 6.08 -7.72
N ALA A 178 -10.19 5.44 -7.22
CA ALA A 178 -10.20 4.77 -5.94
C ALA A 178 -10.45 5.71 -4.73
N VAL A 179 -10.05 6.98 -4.83
CA VAL A 179 -10.32 7.99 -3.78
C VAL A 179 -11.74 8.55 -3.87
N ARG A 180 -12.37 8.55 -5.06
CA ARG A 180 -13.76 9.03 -5.24
C ARG A 180 -14.81 8.03 -4.76
N LEU A 181 -14.49 6.74 -4.84
CA LEU A 181 -15.39 5.62 -4.46
C LEU A 181 -15.36 5.36 -2.96
#